data_2df88b6e1038abc6675ef7f84f388d6a
#
_entry.id   2df88b6e1038abc6675ef7f84f388d6a
#
_cell.length_a   1.000
_cell.length_b   1.000
_cell.length_c   1.000
_cell.angle_alpha   90.00
_cell.angle_beta   90.00
_cell.angle_gamma   90.00
#
_symmetry.space_group_name_H-M   'P 1'
#
loop_
_entity.id
_entity.type
_entity.pdbx_description
1 polymer ?
#
loop_
_entity_poly.entity_id
_entity_poly.type
_entity_poly.pdbx_seq_one_letter_code
_entity_poly.pdbx_strand_id
1 'polypeptide(L)'
;KKNFYTFFYVLNPNSQKINNSKIISNFSYLKNKNLEKILYSQKLATEKIFYKKKLPFRSFELNKRDEKTLGELFCFFILETILLGKSLGVNPYDQPSVELIKKETKKILKKN
;
A
#
# COMPACT_ATOMS: atom_id res chain seq x y z
N LYS A 1 13.89 5.17 -15.99
CA LYS A 1 12.79 5.64 -15.13
C LYS A 1 12.97 4.99 -13.77
N LYS A 2 13.13 5.77 -12.70
CA LYS A 2 13.23 5.20 -11.33
C LYS A 2 11.81 5.07 -10.78
N ASN A 3 11.39 3.85 -10.47
CA ASN A 3 10.11 3.61 -9.82
C ASN A 3 10.24 3.93 -8.32
N PHE A 4 9.20 4.53 -7.75
CA PHE A 4 9.04 4.73 -6.31
C PHE A 4 8.04 3.72 -5.78
N TYR A 5 8.35 3.08 -4.66
CA TYR A 5 7.53 2.01 -4.09
C TYR A 5 6.93 2.45 -2.76
N THR A 6 5.70 2.02 -2.52
CA THR A 6 5.04 2.24 -1.23
C THR A 6 4.62 0.89 -0.66
N PHE A 7 5.06 0.60 0.56
CA PHE A 7 4.69 -0.60 1.30
C PHE A 7 3.66 -0.24 2.36
N PHE A 8 2.66 -1.10 2.50
CA PHE A 8 1.69 -1.03 3.59
C PHE A 8 1.81 -2.29 4.43
N TYR A 9 1.97 -2.12 5.71
CA TYR A 9 1.95 -3.20 6.67
C TYR A 9 0.87 -2.92 7.72
N VAL A 10 -0.03 -3.87 7.92
CA VAL A 10 -1.11 -3.77 8.89
C VAL A 10 -0.86 -4.77 10.01
N LEU A 11 -0.72 -4.30 11.24
CA LEU A 11 -0.56 -5.14 12.41
C LEU A 11 -1.81 -6.01 12.62
N ASN A 12 -1.59 -7.29 12.87
CA ASN A 12 -2.64 -8.25 13.21
C ASN A 12 -2.27 -9.03 14.50
N PRO A 13 -2.53 -8.49 15.69
CA PRO A 13 -2.12 -9.10 16.95
C PRO A 13 -2.75 -10.47 17.18
N ASN A 14 -3.87 -10.78 16.52
CA ASN A 14 -4.59 -12.04 16.63
C ASN A 14 -4.17 -13.07 15.58
N SER A 15 -2.97 -12.94 15.01
CA SER A 15 -2.51 -13.87 13.99
C SER A 15 -2.30 -15.28 14.51
N GLN A 16 -2.71 -16.28 13.73
CA GLN A 16 -2.60 -17.69 14.10
C GLN A 16 -1.12 -18.16 14.09
N LYS A 17 -0.81 -19.09 14.97
CA LYS A 17 0.47 -19.81 14.98
C LYS A 17 0.48 -20.88 13.89
N ILE A 18 1.63 -21.11 13.29
CA ILE A 18 1.82 -22.19 12.33
C ILE A 18 1.76 -23.52 13.05
N ASN A 19 0.97 -24.45 12.52
CA ASN A 19 0.92 -25.82 13.02
C ASN A 19 2.21 -26.55 12.67
N ASN A 20 2.94 -26.98 13.71
CA ASN A 20 4.26 -27.62 13.58
C ASN A 20 4.25 -29.01 12.94
N SER A 21 3.09 -29.71 12.95
CA SER A 21 2.99 -31.10 12.45
C SER A 21 3.15 -31.26 10.94
N LYS A 22 3.05 -30.16 10.19
CA LYS A 22 3.13 -30.17 8.71
C LYS A 22 4.35 -29.44 8.15
N ILE A 23 5.31 -29.03 8.98
CA ILE A 23 6.46 -28.26 8.53
C ILE A 23 7.55 -29.21 8.05
N ILE A 24 7.90 -29.08 6.75
CA ILE A 24 9.02 -29.79 6.11
C ILE A 24 10.34 -29.30 6.73
N SER A 25 11.36 -30.17 6.79
CA SER A 25 12.67 -29.89 7.42
C SER A 25 13.31 -28.57 6.97
N ASN A 26 13.20 -28.24 5.69
CA ASN A 26 13.77 -27.01 5.10
C ASN A 26 13.13 -25.71 5.62
N PHE A 27 11.98 -25.80 6.29
CA PHE A 27 11.24 -24.66 6.86
C PHE A 27 11.23 -24.67 8.39
N SER A 28 12.15 -25.36 9.02
CA SER A 28 12.24 -25.50 10.48
C SER A 28 12.32 -24.14 11.22
N TYR A 29 12.86 -23.10 10.58
CA TYR A 29 12.91 -21.73 11.11
C TYR A 29 11.53 -21.07 11.31
N LEU A 30 10.47 -21.63 10.70
CA LEU A 30 9.08 -21.17 10.86
C LEU A 30 8.39 -21.78 12.08
N LYS A 31 8.98 -22.80 12.70
CA LYS A 31 8.39 -23.45 13.89
C LYS A 31 8.11 -22.45 15.00
N ASN A 32 6.95 -22.59 15.64
CA ASN A 32 6.50 -21.72 16.75
C ASN A 32 6.39 -20.23 16.41
N LYS A 33 6.46 -19.84 15.15
CA LYS A 33 6.23 -18.46 14.72
C LYS A 33 4.75 -18.26 14.40
N ASN A 34 4.24 -17.08 14.73
CA ASN A 34 2.93 -16.68 14.25
C ASN A 34 3.07 -16.04 12.85
N LEU A 35 1.99 -16.02 12.09
CA LEU A 35 1.97 -15.49 10.75
C LEU A 35 2.40 -14.01 10.71
N GLU A 36 2.00 -13.23 11.69
CA GLU A 36 2.37 -11.82 11.80
C GLU A 36 3.89 -11.64 11.89
N LYS A 37 4.55 -12.42 12.75
CA LYS A 37 6.02 -12.35 12.87
C LYS A 37 6.72 -12.67 11.56
N ILE A 38 6.18 -13.61 10.78
CA ILE A 38 6.71 -13.97 9.48
C ILE A 38 6.53 -12.83 8.47
N LEU A 39 5.33 -12.28 8.38
CA LEU A 39 5.02 -11.15 7.49
C LEU A 39 5.86 -9.91 7.84
N TYR A 40 6.00 -9.60 9.13
CA TYR A 40 6.84 -8.51 9.58
C TYR A 40 8.32 -8.72 9.22
N SER A 41 8.81 -9.96 9.38
CA SER A 41 10.18 -10.30 8.98
C SER A 41 10.40 -10.17 7.48
N GLN A 42 9.41 -10.56 6.66
CA GLN A 42 9.45 -10.38 5.21
C GLN A 42 9.46 -8.88 4.82
N LYS A 43 8.63 -8.07 5.49
CA LYS A 43 8.63 -6.62 5.32
C LYS A 43 10.03 -6.05 5.57
N LEU A 44 10.62 -6.32 6.75
CA LEU A 44 11.95 -5.82 7.11
C LEU A 44 13.04 -6.30 6.13
N ALA A 45 12.97 -7.56 5.68
CA ALA A 45 13.91 -8.09 4.70
C ALA A 45 13.80 -7.37 3.36
N THR A 46 12.57 -7.10 2.90
CA THR A 46 12.30 -6.37 1.66
C THR A 46 12.85 -4.95 1.73
N GLU A 47 12.54 -4.20 2.79
CA GLU A 47 13.05 -2.84 3.00
C GLU A 47 14.58 -2.81 3.02
N LYS A 48 15.22 -3.77 3.70
CA LYS A 48 16.68 -3.90 3.74
C LYS A 48 17.30 -4.12 2.36
N ILE A 49 16.64 -4.93 1.51
CA ILE A 49 17.09 -5.16 0.12
C ILE A 49 16.91 -3.90 -0.72
N PHE A 50 15.78 -3.22 -0.60
CA PHE A 50 15.50 -1.98 -1.32
C PHE A 50 16.52 -0.90 -0.94
N TYR A 51 16.80 -0.75 0.35
CA TYR A 51 17.84 0.16 0.84
C TYR A 51 19.20 -0.15 0.24
N LYS A 52 19.64 -1.43 0.29
CA LYS A 52 20.92 -1.86 -0.29
C LYS A 52 21.00 -1.60 -1.80
N LYS A 53 19.90 -1.79 -2.52
CA LYS A 53 19.83 -1.53 -3.97
C LYS A 53 19.60 -0.07 -4.33
N LYS A 54 19.53 0.82 -3.34
CA LYS A 54 19.23 2.25 -3.51
C LYS A 54 17.94 2.49 -4.31
N LEU A 55 16.93 1.64 -4.11
CA LEU A 55 15.60 1.80 -4.68
C LEU A 55 14.78 2.70 -3.75
N PRO A 56 14.19 3.79 -4.26
CA PRO A 56 13.41 4.69 -3.41
C PRO A 56 12.09 4.03 -2.99
N PHE A 57 11.81 4.05 -1.69
CA PHE A 57 10.56 3.53 -1.14
C PHE A 57 10.14 4.29 0.11
N ARG A 58 8.89 4.12 0.49
CA ARG A 58 8.35 4.48 1.80
C ARG A 58 7.51 3.34 2.35
N SER A 59 7.38 3.29 3.68
CA SER A 59 6.57 2.29 4.37
C SER A 59 5.59 2.95 5.31
N PHE A 60 4.37 2.43 5.33
CA PHE A 60 3.33 2.76 6.29
C PHE A 60 3.06 1.55 7.19
N GLU A 61 3.16 1.75 8.49
CA GLU A 61 2.75 0.78 9.49
C GLU A 61 1.42 1.22 10.10
N LEU A 62 0.39 0.42 9.90
CA LEU A 62 -0.95 0.68 10.40
C LEU A 62 -1.17 -0.17 11.64
N ASN A 63 -1.38 0.47 12.77
CA ASN A 63 -1.48 -0.19 14.09
C ASN A 63 -2.78 -0.98 14.26
N LYS A 64 -3.81 -0.66 13.46
CA LYS A 64 -5.12 -1.31 13.53
C LYS A 64 -5.68 -1.50 12.13
N ARG A 65 -6.54 -2.51 12.01
CA ARG A 65 -7.31 -2.77 10.81
C ARG A 65 -8.76 -2.45 11.09
N ASP A 66 -9.07 -1.16 11.10
CA ASP A 66 -10.41 -0.62 11.34
C ASP A 66 -10.72 0.52 10.35
N GLU A 67 -11.96 0.93 10.31
CA GLU A 67 -12.46 1.95 9.40
C GLU A 67 -11.83 3.32 9.68
N LYS A 68 -11.53 3.60 10.95
CA LYS A 68 -10.87 4.85 11.36
C LYS A 68 -9.47 4.94 10.77
N THR A 69 -8.65 3.92 10.94
CA THR A 69 -7.27 3.87 10.40
C THR A 69 -7.28 3.97 8.87
N LEU A 70 -8.26 3.34 8.20
CA LEU A 70 -8.42 3.47 6.76
C LEU A 70 -8.81 4.89 6.34
N GLY A 71 -9.72 5.53 7.08
CA GLY A 71 -10.10 6.92 6.86
C GLY A 71 -8.93 7.89 7.03
N GLU A 72 -8.11 7.71 8.07
CA GLU A 72 -6.89 8.48 8.30
C GLU A 72 -5.89 8.33 7.15
N LEU A 73 -5.72 7.10 6.62
CA LEU A 73 -4.86 6.86 5.47
C LEU A 73 -5.36 7.54 4.19
N PHE A 74 -6.66 7.51 3.91
CA PHE A 74 -7.23 8.24 2.78
C PHE A 74 -7.05 9.74 2.93
N CYS A 75 -7.31 10.28 4.12
CA CYS A 75 -7.11 11.70 4.41
C CYS A 75 -5.65 12.11 4.17
N PHE A 76 -4.69 11.30 4.60
CA PHE A 76 -3.27 11.52 4.34
C PHE A 76 -2.97 11.63 2.84
N PHE A 77 -3.45 10.70 2.01
CA PHE A 77 -3.18 10.73 0.56
C PHE A 77 -3.90 11.88 -0.16
N ILE A 78 -5.08 12.25 0.29
CA ILE A 78 -5.80 13.43 -0.24
C ILE A 78 -4.96 14.68 0.04
N LEU A 79 -4.51 14.88 1.28
CA LEU A 79 -3.69 16.02 1.66
C LEU A 79 -2.35 16.02 0.93
N GLU A 80 -1.69 14.87 0.82
CA GLU A 80 -0.45 14.72 0.05
C GLU A 80 -0.65 15.16 -1.40
N THR A 81 -1.72 14.71 -2.05
CA THR A 81 -2.05 15.08 -3.43
C THR A 81 -2.28 16.58 -3.59
N ILE A 82 -3.01 17.18 -2.66
CA ILE A 82 -3.27 18.64 -2.66
C ILE A 82 -1.96 19.42 -2.51
N LEU A 83 -1.11 19.03 -1.56
CA LEU A 83 0.17 19.69 -1.29
C LEU A 83 1.14 19.54 -2.47
N LEU A 84 1.22 18.35 -3.06
CA LEU A 84 2.04 18.11 -4.24
C LEU A 84 1.53 18.92 -5.44
N GLY A 85 0.22 18.94 -5.68
CA GLY A 85 -0.38 19.75 -6.74
C GLY A 85 -0.02 21.23 -6.60
N LYS A 86 -0.17 21.78 -5.40
CA LYS A 86 0.24 23.16 -5.11
C LYS A 86 1.74 23.39 -5.34
N SER A 87 2.58 22.48 -4.87
CA SER A 87 4.04 22.59 -5.02
C SER A 87 4.49 22.57 -6.48
N LEU A 88 3.76 21.85 -7.33
CA LEU A 88 4.02 21.73 -8.77
C LEU A 88 3.30 22.79 -9.60
N GLY A 89 2.52 23.69 -8.97
CA GLY A 89 1.71 24.67 -9.68
C GLY A 89 0.58 24.06 -10.51
N VAL A 90 0.13 22.85 -10.17
CA VAL A 90 -0.97 22.14 -10.83
C VAL A 90 -2.22 22.17 -9.97
N ASN A 91 -3.38 22.35 -10.60
CA ASN A 91 -4.65 22.25 -9.88
C ASN A 91 -4.93 20.79 -9.47
N PRO A 92 -4.91 20.43 -8.17
CA PRO A 92 -5.11 19.05 -7.73
C PRO A 92 -6.58 18.59 -7.85
N TYR A 93 -7.50 19.50 -8.07
CA TYR A 93 -8.94 19.22 -8.19
C TYR A 93 -9.41 19.04 -9.63
N ASP A 94 -8.55 19.33 -10.61
CA ASP A 94 -8.88 19.18 -12.03
C ASP A 94 -8.43 17.83 -12.56
N GLN A 95 -9.35 17.14 -13.23
CA GLN A 95 -9.14 15.84 -13.85
C GLN A 95 -9.55 15.86 -15.32
N PRO A 96 -8.78 16.55 -16.21
CA PRO A 96 -9.16 16.73 -17.61
C PRO A 96 -9.50 15.43 -18.35
N SER A 97 -8.76 14.35 -18.07
CA SER A 97 -8.98 13.03 -18.69
C SER A 97 -10.35 12.44 -18.31
N VAL A 98 -10.78 12.60 -17.07
CA VAL A 98 -12.09 12.13 -16.60
C VAL A 98 -13.22 12.94 -17.24
N GLU A 99 -13.05 14.24 -17.37
CA GLU A 99 -14.04 15.11 -18.04
C GLU A 99 -14.18 14.78 -19.52
N LEU A 100 -13.10 14.43 -20.21
CA LEU A 100 -13.15 13.94 -21.59
C LEU A 100 -13.96 12.64 -21.71
N ILE A 101 -13.74 11.68 -20.82
CA ILE A 101 -14.50 10.42 -20.78
C ILE A 101 -16.00 10.70 -20.54
N LYS A 102 -16.34 11.55 -19.59
CA LYS A 102 -17.74 11.94 -19.31
C LYS A 102 -18.41 12.59 -20.53
N LYS A 103 -17.71 13.49 -21.21
CA LYS A 103 -18.21 14.15 -22.43
C LYS A 103 -18.49 13.13 -23.54
N GLU A 104 -17.57 12.18 -23.75
CA GLU A 104 -17.73 11.15 -24.78
C GLU A 104 -18.85 10.17 -24.44
N THR A 105 -18.95 9.72 -23.19
CA THR A 105 -20.06 8.89 -22.69
C THR A 105 -21.41 9.58 -22.96
N LYS A 106 -21.52 10.88 -22.65
CA LYS A 106 -22.74 11.64 -22.91
C LYS A 106 -23.10 11.71 -24.41
N LYS A 107 -22.10 11.82 -25.29
CA LYS A 107 -22.36 11.78 -26.75
C LYS A 107 -22.89 10.42 -27.21
N ILE A 108 -22.30 9.33 -26.71
CA ILE A 108 -22.74 7.96 -27.04
C ILE A 108 -24.18 7.73 -26.60
N LEU A 109 -24.51 8.09 -25.36
CA LEU A 109 -25.86 7.95 -24.83
C LEU A 109 -26.93 8.79 -25.53
N LYS A 110 -26.54 9.88 -26.20
CA LYS A 110 -27.47 10.72 -26.97
C LYS A 110 -27.71 10.20 -28.38
N LYS A 111 -26.90 9.28 -28.89
CA LYS A 111 -27.01 8.71 -30.23
C LYS A 111 -27.91 7.45 -30.26
N ASN A 112 -28.19 6.89 -29.09
CA ASN A 112 -29.14 5.76 -28.89
C ASN A 112 -30.49 6.29 -28.39
#